data_1e93bbf163d1321189fcf75667ec21f9
#
_entry.id   1e93bbf163d1321189fcf75667ec21f9
#
_cell.length_a   1.000
_cell.length_b   1.000
_cell.length_c   1.000
_cell.angle_alpha   90.00
_cell.angle_beta   90.00
_cell.angle_gamma   90.00
#
_symmetry.space_group_name_H-M   'P 1'
#
loop_
_entity.id
_entity.type
_entity.pdbx_description
1 polymer ?
#
loop_
_entity_poly.entity_id
_entity_poly.type
_entity_poly.pdbx_seq_one_letter_code
_entity_poly.pdbx_strand_id
1 'polypeptide(L)'
;FDHMQYLGNTITAIAGEKAGIIVPGVPVIYDGNDPEAAQVISERAEELGSPCYEVKREDAKILRNTMSGIDFLFKNEYYGNTAFSIPFIAKYQVMNSMLALKTIEVMKNHIAASEDAVRRGIRETRWQGRMETVLPGVIVDGAHNEDGVEKFVETAAYFQKDYPLTLLFSAVDDKDYTDMIRTILDKISFRHVIVTQVGGYRKVPAEHLAEIFKEQGCPSAEACENVEMAFKKALEQKGE
;
A
#
# COMPACT_ATOMS: atom_id res chain seq x y z
N PHE A 1 -6.63 -5.90 9.19
CA PHE A 1 -7.55 -7.02 8.86
C PHE A 1 -8.78 -6.47 8.15
N ASP A 2 -8.83 -6.61 6.83
CA ASP A 2 -9.99 -6.20 6.02
C ASP A 2 -11.02 -7.34 6.00
N HIS A 3 -12.32 -7.04 6.19
CA HIS A 3 -13.41 -8.03 6.16
C HIS A 3 -13.47 -9.06 7.31
N MET A 4 -13.00 -8.73 8.51
CA MET A 4 -13.05 -9.63 9.69
C MET A 4 -14.43 -10.24 9.98
N GLN A 5 -15.52 -9.54 9.63
CA GLN A 5 -16.89 -10.05 9.79
C GLN A 5 -17.20 -11.28 8.93
N TYR A 6 -16.43 -11.52 7.85
CA TYR A 6 -16.65 -12.61 6.89
C TYR A 6 -15.51 -13.62 6.81
N LEU A 7 -14.26 -13.23 7.15
CA LEU A 7 -13.05 -14.03 6.89
C LEU A 7 -12.44 -14.66 8.14
N GLY A 8 -13.05 -14.47 9.33
CA GLY A 8 -12.47 -14.92 10.61
C GLY A 8 -11.41 -13.96 11.18
N ASN A 9 -11.00 -14.20 12.44
CA ASN A 9 -10.15 -13.30 13.23
C ASN A 9 -8.70 -13.79 13.35
N THR A 10 -8.28 -14.81 12.58
CA THR A 10 -6.93 -15.36 12.61
C THR A 10 -6.28 -15.32 11.22
N ILE A 11 -4.95 -15.19 11.20
CA ILE A 11 -4.17 -15.25 9.95
C ILE A 11 -4.44 -16.54 9.21
N THR A 12 -4.47 -17.69 9.91
CA THR A 12 -4.80 -19.00 9.36
C THR A 12 -6.16 -19.03 8.66
N ALA A 13 -7.21 -18.44 9.28
CA ALA A 13 -8.55 -18.41 8.67
C ALA A 13 -8.57 -17.56 7.41
N ILE A 14 -7.97 -16.35 7.46
CA ILE A 14 -7.88 -15.45 6.31
C ILE A 14 -7.05 -16.07 5.18
N ALA A 15 -5.93 -16.72 5.49
CA ALA A 15 -5.10 -17.44 4.52
C ALA A 15 -5.86 -18.61 3.90
N GLY A 16 -6.65 -19.36 4.69
CA GLY A 16 -7.51 -20.46 4.21
C GLY A 16 -8.52 -19.99 3.18
N GLU A 17 -9.22 -18.89 3.45
CA GLU A 17 -10.16 -18.29 2.49
C GLU A 17 -9.45 -17.85 1.20
N LYS A 18 -8.28 -17.22 1.32
CA LYS A 18 -7.47 -16.84 0.14
C LYS A 18 -6.96 -18.07 -0.63
N ALA A 19 -6.56 -19.13 0.05
CA ALA A 19 -6.15 -20.38 -0.55
C ALA A 19 -7.31 -21.10 -1.29
N GLY A 20 -8.56 -20.75 -1.01
CA GLY A 20 -9.74 -21.26 -1.71
C GLY A 20 -9.76 -20.99 -3.22
N ILE A 21 -9.01 -20.01 -3.72
CA ILE A 21 -8.89 -19.75 -5.16
C ILE A 21 -7.87 -20.65 -5.88
N ILE A 22 -7.11 -21.48 -5.15
CA ILE A 22 -6.11 -22.38 -5.74
C ILE A 22 -6.82 -23.46 -6.56
N VAL A 23 -6.43 -23.57 -7.83
CA VAL A 23 -6.97 -24.54 -8.78
C VAL A 23 -6.00 -25.71 -8.95
N PRO A 24 -6.45 -26.98 -8.95
CA PRO A 24 -5.57 -28.14 -9.09
C PRO A 24 -4.63 -28.05 -10.29
N GLY A 25 -3.32 -28.27 -10.04
CA GLY A 25 -2.28 -28.27 -11.05
C GLY A 25 -1.87 -26.87 -11.58
N VAL A 26 -2.54 -25.79 -11.13
CA VAL A 26 -2.19 -24.42 -11.54
C VAL A 26 -1.14 -23.84 -10.57
N PRO A 27 -0.04 -23.23 -11.08
CA PRO A 27 0.97 -22.61 -10.23
C PRO A 27 0.43 -21.54 -9.28
N VAL A 28 0.89 -21.56 -8.03
CA VAL A 28 0.57 -20.57 -6.98
C VAL A 28 1.80 -19.73 -6.68
N ILE A 29 1.68 -18.43 -6.76
CA ILE A 29 2.71 -17.47 -6.36
C ILE A 29 2.17 -16.65 -5.20
N TYR A 30 2.90 -16.55 -4.09
CA TYR A 30 2.42 -15.89 -2.89
C TYR A 30 3.51 -15.16 -2.10
N ASP A 31 3.07 -14.22 -1.25
CA ASP A 31 3.91 -13.51 -0.28
C ASP A 31 4.20 -14.44 0.92
N GLY A 32 5.44 -14.84 1.10
CA GLY A 32 5.92 -15.72 2.16
C GLY A 32 6.42 -15.00 3.41
N ASN A 33 6.12 -13.71 3.59
CA ASN A 33 6.62 -12.96 4.75
C ASN A 33 5.91 -13.28 6.06
N ASP A 34 4.71 -13.83 6.01
CA ASP A 34 3.99 -14.36 7.17
C ASP A 34 4.05 -15.88 7.15
N PRO A 35 4.76 -16.51 8.11
CA PRO A 35 4.97 -17.97 8.11
C PRO A 35 3.68 -18.78 8.27
N GLU A 36 2.70 -18.26 9.05
CA GLU A 36 1.43 -18.95 9.28
C GLU A 36 0.57 -18.95 8.00
N ALA A 37 0.48 -17.80 7.32
CA ALA A 37 -0.20 -17.70 6.03
C ALA A 37 0.50 -18.54 4.95
N ALA A 38 1.83 -18.50 4.91
CA ALA A 38 2.64 -19.26 3.96
C ALA A 38 2.41 -20.77 4.10
N GLN A 39 2.35 -21.27 5.34
CA GLN A 39 2.08 -22.67 5.62
C GLN A 39 0.71 -23.10 5.07
N VAL A 40 -0.34 -22.35 5.38
CA VAL A 40 -1.71 -22.64 4.90
C VAL A 40 -1.78 -22.69 3.38
N ILE A 41 -1.15 -21.73 2.69
CA ILE A 41 -1.16 -21.66 1.23
C ILE A 41 -0.37 -22.82 0.63
N SER A 42 0.81 -23.13 1.17
CA SER A 42 1.66 -24.23 0.67
C SER A 42 1.02 -25.60 0.86
N GLU A 43 0.44 -25.87 2.04
CA GLU A 43 -0.30 -27.11 2.31
C GLU A 43 -1.47 -27.28 1.34
N ARG A 44 -2.24 -26.21 1.11
CA ARG A 44 -3.36 -26.25 0.16
C ARG A 44 -2.90 -26.48 -1.28
N ALA A 45 -1.79 -25.87 -1.68
CA ALA A 45 -1.21 -26.09 -3.01
C ALA A 45 -0.73 -27.55 -3.18
N GLU A 46 -0.09 -28.13 -2.16
CA GLU A 46 0.35 -29.53 -2.15
C GLU A 46 -0.83 -30.49 -2.27
N GLU A 47 -1.90 -30.30 -1.50
CA GLU A 47 -3.14 -31.09 -1.58
C GLU A 47 -3.73 -31.14 -3.00
N LEU A 48 -3.59 -30.03 -3.74
CA LEU A 48 -4.12 -29.86 -5.09
C LEU A 48 -3.12 -30.20 -6.20
N GLY A 49 -1.90 -30.66 -5.83
CA GLY A 49 -0.84 -30.94 -6.78
C GLY A 49 -0.39 -29.70 -7.58
N SER A 50 -0.54 -28.52 -6.99
CA SER A 50 -0.22 -27.23 -7.62
C SER A 50 1.23 -26.83 -7.32
N PRO A 51 2.07 -26.51 -8.33
CA PRO A 51 3.40 -25.95 -8.10
C PRO A 51 3.31 -24.67 -7.28
N CYS A 52 4.17 -24.54 -6.25
CA CYS A 52 4.10 -23.45 -5.27
C CYS A 52 5.39 -22.62 -5.29
N TYR A 53 5.27 -21.29 -5.36
CA TYR A 53 6.39 -20.36 -5.45
C TYR A 53 6.24 -19.26 -4.40
N GLU A 54 7.08 -19.34 -3.40
CA GLU A 54 7.18 -18.34 -2.34
C GLU A 54 8.06 -17.17 -2.80
N VAL A 55 7.68 -15.94 -2.45
CA VAL A 55 8.48 -14.72 -2.63
C VAL A 55 8.53 -13.99 -1.30
N LYS A 56 9.73 -13.54 -0.89
CA LYS A 56 9.97 -12.87 0.39
C LYS A 56 10.58 -11.48 0.20
N ARG A 57 10.42 -10.61 1.20
CA ARG A 57 11.03 -9.26 1.19
C ARG A 57 12.54 -9.30 1.07
N GLU A 58 13.19 -10.30 1.63
CA GLU A 58 14.64 -10.51 1.56
C GLU A 58 15.16 -10.86 0.17
N ASP A 59 14.25 -11.24 -0.76
CA ASP A 59 14.58 -11.44 -2.16
C ASP A 59 14.77 -10.11 -2.90
N ALA A 60 14.39 -8.98 -2.30
CA ALA A 60 14.66 -7.66 -2.83
C ALA A 60 15.95 -7.08 -2.26
N LYS A 61 16.70 -6.38 -3.12
CA LYS A 61 17.71 -5.41 -2.69
C LYS A 61 17.29 -4.05 -3.23
N ILE A 62 16.81 -3.16 -2.35
CA ILE A 62 16.49 -1.78 -2.72
C ILE A 62 17.81 -1.04 -2.99
N LEU A 63 17.92 -0.44 -4.18
CA LEU A 63 19.07 0.34 -4.61
C LEU A 63 18.86 1.83 -4.34
N ARG A 64 17.64 2.31 -4.54
CA ARG A 64 17.25 3.71 -4.36
C ARG A 64 15.78 3.78 -3.98
N ASN A 65 15.43 4.66 -3.05
CA ASN A 65 14.05 5.02 -2.72
C ASN A 65 13.94 6.55 -2.62
N THR A 66 13.18 7.15 -3.51
CA THR A 66 12.99 8.61 -3.64
C THR A 66 11.53 8.93 -3.91
N MET A 67 11.18 10.23 -3.84
CA MET A 67 9.84 10.72 -4.23
C MET A 67 9.45 10.45 -5.69
N SER A 68 10.40 10.06 -6.55
CA SER A 68 10.14 9.69 -7.94
C SER A 68 10.02 8.18 -8.19
N GLY A 69 10.22 7.35 -7.15
CA GLY A 69 10.09 5.91 -7.25
C GLY A 69 11.21 5.12 -6.56
N ILE A 70 11.14 3.81 -6.73
CA ILE A 70 12.07 2.85 -6.12
C ILE A 70 12.78 2.06 -7.21
N ASP A 71 14.12 1.97 -7.11
CA ASP A 71 14.93 1.04 -7.90
C ASP A 71 15.34 -0.14 -7.02
N PHE A 72 15.21 -1.35 -7.53
CA PHE A 72 15.53 -2.57 -6.79
C PHE A 72 16.07 -3.68 -7.70
N LEU A 73 16.78 -4.63 -7.09
CA LEU A 73 17.10 -5.93 -7.68
C LEU A 73 16.16 -6.97 -7.08
N PHE A 74 15.66 -7.86 -7.89
CA PHE A 74 15.01 -9.10 -7.44
C PHE A 74 16.04 -10.21 -7.48
N LYS A 75 16.43 -10.77 -6.33
CA LYS A 75 17.37 -11.87 -6.20
C LYS A 75 16.74 -13.15 -6.74
N ASN A 76 16.84 -13.35 -8.03
CA ASN A 76 16.18 -14.42 -8.75
C ASN A 76 17.08 -14.83 -9.94
N GLU A 77 17.29 -16.15 -10.12
CA GLU A 77 18.17 -16.66 -11.17
C GLU A 77 17.72 -16.28 -12.59
N TYR A 78 16.40 -16.21 -12.81
CA TYR A 78 15.84 -15.88 -14.12
C TYR A 78 16.16 -14.44 -14.55
N TYR A 79 16.14 -13.50 -13.63
CA TYR A 79 16.42 -12.09 -13.89
C TYR A 79 17.89 -11.70 -13.62
N GLY A 80 18.66 -12.54 -12.93
CA GLY A 80 20.06 -12.30 -12.62
C GLY A 80 20.26 -10.99 -11.85
N ASN A 81 21.08 -10.10 -12.43
CA ASN A 81 21.39 -8.79 -11.87
C ASN A 81 20.56 -7.65 -12.47
N THR A 82 19.44 -7.96 -13.11
CA THR A 82 18.58 -6.95 -13.72
C THR A 82 17.96 -6.03 -12.67
N ALA A 83 18.19 -4.73 -12.81
CA ALA A 83 17.56 -3.72 -11.96
C ALA A 83 16.19 -3.34 -12.53
N PHE A 84 15.20 -3.28 -11.65
CA PHE A 84 13.85 -2.82 -11.93
C PHE A 84 13.59 -1.48 -11.27
N SER A 85 12.75 -0.66 -11.89
CA SER A 85 12.29 0.62 -11.36
C SER A 85 10.78 0.61 -11.31
N ILE A 86 10.21 1.06 -10.19
CA ILE A 86 8.76 1.28 -10.03
C ILE A 86 8.48 2.75 -9.72
N PRO A 87 7.38 3.32 -10.25
CA PRO A 87 7.02 4.71 -10.01
C PRO A 87 6.30 4.93 -8.67
N PHE A 88 6.39 3.97 -7.77
CA PHE A 88 5.80 4.00 -6.44
C PHE A 88 6.85 4.35 -5.39
N ILE A 89 6.44 5.10 -4.36
CA ILE A 89 7.31 5.53 -3.26
C ILE A 89 7.23 4.60 -2.03
N ALA A 90 6.20 3.76 -1.97
CA ALA A 90 5.97 2.83 -0.86
C ALA A 90 6.70 1.50 -1.06
N LYS A 91 7.48 1.08 -0.07
CA LYS A 91 8.30 -0.14 -0.15
C LYS A 91 7.50 -1.42 -0.35
N TYR A 92 6.24 -1.49 0.14
CA TYR A 92 5.41 -2.67 -0.08
C TYR A 92 5.11 -2.93 -1.56
N GLN A 93 5.18 -1.91 -2.41
CA GLN A 93 5.02 -2.06 -3.86
C GLN A 93 6.18 -2.83 -4.52
N VAL A 94 7.36 -2.88 -3.88
CA VAL A 94 8.46 -3.74 -4.33
C VAL A 94 8.04 -5.21 -4.23
N MET A 95 7.39 -5.59 -3.11
CA MET A 95 6.86 -6.95 -2.92
C MET A 95 5.83 -7.30 -3.99
N ASN A 96 4.85 -6.42 -4.22
CA ASN A 96 3.85 -6.61 -5.28
C ASN A 96 4.50 -6.77 -6.66
N SER A 97 5.56 -6.01 -6.93
CA SER A 97 6.30 -6.10 -8.19
C SER A 97 7.07 -7.40 -8.32
N MET A 98 7.65 -7.92 -7.24
CA MET A 98 8.34 -9.22 -7.25
C MET A 98 7.36 -10.38 -7.47
N LEU A 99 6.16 -10.32 -6.89
CA LEU A 99 5.10 -11.30 -7.16
C LEU A 99 4.70 -11.29 -8.65
N ALA A 100 4.55 -10.11 -9.24
CA ALA A 100 4.28 -9.98 -10.68
C ALA A 100 5.43 -10.51 -11.54
N LEU A 101 6.68 -10.18 -11.20
CA LEU A 101 7.88 -10.68 -11.89
C LEU A 101 7.98 -12.21 -11.78
N LYS A 102 7.73 -12.78 -10.59
CA LYS A 102 7.72 -14.23 -10.41
C LYS A 102 6.61 -14.90 -11.22
N THR A 103 5.45 -14.26 -11.32
CA THR A 103 4.35 -14.74 -12.17
C THR A 103 4.77 -14.79 -13.64
N ILE A 104 5.42 -13.75 -14.15
CA ILE A 104 5.92 -13.70 -15.54
C ILE A 104 6.97 -14.81 -15.78
N GLU A 105 7.90 -15.01 -14.85
CA GLU A 105 8.89 -16.09 -14.90
C GLU A 105 8.22 -17.46 -15.00
N VAL A 106 7.27 -17.75 -14.11
CA VAL A 106 6.56 -19.04 -14.09
C VAL A 106 5.77 -19.25 -15.40
N MET A 107 5.21 -18.18 -15.94
CA MET A 107 4.44 -18.21 -17.20
C MET A 107 5.27 -18.06 -18.48
N LYS A 108 6.59 -18.06 -18.41
CA LYS A 108 7.49 -17.81 -19.56
C LYS A 108 7.24 -18.67 -20.78
N ASN A 109 6.70 -19.88 -20.62
CA ASN A 109 6.35 -20.77 -21.73
C ASN A 109 4.98 -20.44 -22.38
N HIS A 110 4.21 -19.57 -21.72
CA HIS A 110 2.86 -19.15 -22.17
C HIS A 110 2.82 -17.67 -22.58
N ILE A 111 3.72 -16.86 -22.05
CA ILE A 111 3.81 -15.42 -22.32
C ILE A 111 5.16 -15.12 -22.97
N ALA A 112 5.13 -14.72 -24.24
CA ALA A 112 6.33 -14.25 -24.95
C ALA A 112 6.58 -12.77 -24.61
N ALA A 113 7.22 -12.49 -23.45
CA ALA A 113 7.62 -11.15 -23.07
C ALA A 113 9.15 -11.04 -23.05
N SER A 114 9.69 -10.07 -23.79
CA SER A 114 11.13 -9.76 -23.70
C SER A 114 11.44 -9.09 -22.35
N GLU A 115 12.70 -9.19 -21.90
CA GLU A 115 13.15 -8.52 -20.68
C GLU A 115 12.86 -7.01 -20.71
N ASP A 116 13.10 -6.35 -21.85
CA ASP A 116 12.80 -4.93 -22.03
C ASP A 116 11.30 -4.62 -21.90
N ALA A 117 10.42 -5.49 -22.39
CA ALA A 117 8.97 -5.33 -22.23
C ALA A 117 8.56 -5.47 -20.78
N VAL A 118 9.12 -6.45 -20.05
CA VAL A 118 8.87 -6.63 -18.60
C VAL A 118 9.35 -5.42 -17.81
N ARG A 119 10.59 -4.96 -18.05
CA ARG A 119 11.14 -3.77 -17.37
C ARG A 119 10.30 -2.52 -17.63
N ARG A 120 9.87 -2.32 -18.87
CA ARG A 120 9.01 -1.19 -19.25
C ARG A 120 7.64 -1.31 -18.55
N GLY A 121 7.01 -2.48 -18.57
CA GLY A 121 5.72 -2.72 -17.90
C GLY A 121 5.76 -2.40 -16.40
N ILE A 122 6.79 -2.88 -15.71
CA ILE A 122 7.01 -2.58 -14.27
C ILE A 122 7.20 -1.07 -14.04
N ARG A 123 8.02 -0.41 -14.88
CA ARG A 123 8.32 1.02 -14.75
C ARG A 123 7.12 1.93 -15.05
N GLU A 124 6.26 1.50 -15.95
CA GLU A 124 5.10 2.29 -16.41
C GLU A 124 3.80 1.94 -15.67
N THR A 125 3.86 0.98 -14.73
CA THR A 125 2.71 0.57 -13.91
C THR A 125 2.14 1.78 -13.15
N ARG A 126 0.81 1.88 -13.13
CA ARG A 126 0.07 2.90 -12.37
C ARG A 126 -1.00 2.21 -11.53
N TRP A 127 -1.20 2.70 -10.31
CA TRP A 127 -2.27 2.25 -9.44
C TRP A 127 -2.81 3.44 -8.65
N GLN A 128 -3.98 3.85 -9.01
CA GLN A 128 -4.60 5.04 -8.44
C GLN A 128 -4.83 4.90 -6.93
N GLY A 129 -4.49 5.96 -6.19
CA GLY A 129 -4.70 6.03 -4.75
C GLY A 129 -3.87 5.02 -3.93
N ARG A 130 -2.70 4.60 -4.41
CA ARG A 130 -1.74 3.78 -3.65
C ARG A 130 -0.39 4.49 -3.58
N MET A 131 -0.28 5.45 -2.65
CA MET A 131 0.87 6.34 -2.54
C MET A 131 1.24 6.95 -3.90
N GLU A 132 0.21 7.34 -4.65
CA GLU A 132 0.32 7.86 -6.00
C GLU A 132 0.71 9.33 -5.97
N THR A 133 1.76 9.69 -6.69
CA THR A 133 2.12 11.10 -6.93
C THR A 133 1.25 11.65 -8.06
N VAL A 134 0.24 12.46 -7.71
CA VAL A 134 -0.71 13.06 -8.67
C VAL A 134 -0.27 14.41 -9.20
N LEU A 135 0.50 15.15 -8.41
CA LEU A 135 1.15 16.41 -8.75
C LEU A 135 2.52 16.48 -8.06
N PRO A 136 3.44 17.34 -8.47
CA PRO A 136 4.70 17.53 -7.75
C PRO A 136 4.48 17.82 -6.27
N GLY A 137 5.00 16.93 -5.40
CA GLY A 137 4.84 17.02 -3.94
C GLY A 137 3.44 16.72 -3.41
N VAL A 138 2.53 16.16 -4.22
CA VAL A 138 1.18 15.75 -3.78
C VAL A 138 1.02 14.25 -3.98
N ILE A 139 0.80 13.55 -2.87
CA ILE A 139 0.64 12.11 -2.82
C ILE A 139 -0.77 11.80 -2.36
N VAL A 140 -1.43 10.86 -3.04
CA VAL A 140 -2.77 10.38 -2.69
C VAL A 140 -2.67 8.91 -2.27
N ASP A 141 -3.28 8.59 -1.14
CA ASP A 141 -3.42 7.22 -0.68
C ASP A 141 -4.86 6.92 -0.24
N GLY A 142 -5.33 5.74 -0.55
CA GLY A 142 -6.66 5.24 -0.18
C GLY A 142 -6.66 4.33 1.04
N ALA A 143 -5.70 4.47 1.95
CA ALA A 143 -5.67 3.74 3.21
C ALA A 143 -6.96 3.98 3.99
N HIS A 144 -7.65 2.91 4.38
CA HIS A 144 -8.97 2.98 5.03
C HIS A 144 -9.20 1.84 6.04
N ASN A 145 -8.16 1.11 6.37
CA ASN A 145 -8.11 0.06 7.39
C ASN A 145 -6.75 0.10 8.10
N GLU A 146 -6.62 -0.64 9.19
CA GLU A 146 -5.43 -0.68 10.05
C GLU A 146 -4.14 -0.94 9.23
N ASP A 147 -4.08 -2.05 8.47
CA ASP A 147 -2.90 -2.40 7.66
C ASP A 147 -2.57 -1.32 6.61
N GLY A 148 -3.58 -0.77 5.94
CA GLY A 148 -3.40 0.32 4.97
C GLY A 148 -2.81 1.56 5.61
N VAL A 149 -3.30 1.95 6.79
CA VAL A 149 -2.79 3.11 7.54
C VAL A 149 -1.38 2.87 8.03
N GLU A 150 -1.04 1.67 8.51
CA GLU A 150 0.33 1.33 8.89
C GLU A 150 1.31 1.47 7.71
N LYS A 151 0.92 1.00 6.51
CA LYS A 151 1.74 1.15 5.29
C LYS A 151 1.87 2.60 4.84
N PHE A 152 0.78 3.38 4.95
CA PHE A 152 0.81 4.82 4.73
C PHE A 152 1.80 5.50 5.68
N VAL A 153 1.67 5.22 6.99
CA VAL A 153 2.52 5.79 8.04
C VAL A 153 3.99 5.41 7.85
N GLU A 154 4.31 4.13 7.56
CA GLU A 154 5.68 3.69 7.26
C GLU A 154 6.30 4.53 6.13
N THR A 155 5.53 4.78 5.07
CA THR A 155 6.01 5.52 3.91
C THR A 155 6.15 7.01 4.21
N ALA A 156 5.14 7.64 4.82
CA ALA A 156 5.15 9.06 5.15
C ALA A 156 6.24 9.39 6.19
N ALA A 157 6.42 8.55 7.22
CA ALA A 157 7.47 8.68 8.22
C ALA A 157 8.89 8.57 7.64
N TYR A 158 9.06 7.82 6.56
CA TYR A 158 10.34 7.76 5.85
C TYR A 158 10.69 9.11 5.21
N PHE A 159 9.71 9.76 4.58
CA PHE A 159 9.92 11.03 3.87
C PHE A 159 9.83 12.27 4.75
N GLN A 160 9.15 12.23 5.92
CA GLN A 160 9.05 13.41 6.81
C GLN A 160 10.40 13.93 7.31
N LYS A 161 11.46 13.13 7.24
CA LYS A 161 12.82 13.51 7.63
C LYS A 161 13.40 14.59 6.72
N ASP A 162 13.00 14.57 5.46
CA ASP A 162 13.52 15.44 4.41
C ASP A 162 12.49 16.49 3.96
N TYR A 163 11.20 16.24 4.22
CA TYR A 163 10.09 17.07 3.76
C TYR A 163 9.11 17.37 4.89
N PRO A 164 8.75 18.66 5.13
CA PRO A 164 7.63 18.99 6.00
C PRO A 164 6.32 18.54 5.36
N LEU A 165 5.47 17.84 6.12
CA LEU A 165 4.24 17.27 5.61
C LEU A 165 3.02 18.11 5.95
N THR A 166 2.12 18.28 4.99
CA THR A 166 0.75 18.77 5.17
C THR A 166 -0.21 17.60 4.90
N LEU A 167 -1.13 17.33 5.82
CA LEU A 167 -2.14 16.30 5.68
C LEU A 167 -3.47 16.89 5.23
N LEU A 168 -4.05 16.34 4.16
CA LEU A 168 -5.47 16.48 3.85
C LEU A 168 -6.15 15.13 4.11
N PHE A 169 -7.06 15.09 5.08
CA PHE A 169 -7.68 13.85 5.56
C PHE A 169 -9.19 13.85 5.41
N SER A 170 -9.73 12.69 5.13
CA SER A 170 -11.17 12.40 5.23
C SER A 170 -11.38 10.92 5.51
N ALA A 171 -12.54 10.58 6.06
CA ALA A 171 -12.94 9.21 6.33
C ALA A 171 -14.44 9.00 6.03
N VAL A 172 -14.85 7.74 5.98
CA VAL A 172 -16.26 7.32 5.90
C VAL A 172 -16.68 6.61 7.19
N ASP A 173 -17.96 6.64 7.52
CA ASP A 173 -18.52 6.26 8.82
C ASP A 173 -18.42 4.77 9.18
N ASP A 174 -18.21 3.90 8.19
CA ASP A 174 -18.03 2.45 8.38
C ASP A 174 -16.58 2.04 8.70
N LYS A 175 -15.69 3.00 8.98
CA LYS A 175 -14.28 2.77 9.30
C LYS A 175 -13.93 3.24 10.71
N ASP A 176 -12.94 2.61 11.33
CA ASP A 176 -12.40 3.08 12.60
C ASP A 176 -11.42 4.24 12.38
N TYR A 177 -11.99 5.39 12.01
CA TYR A 177 -11.20 6.59 11.74
C TYR A 177 -10.53 7.16 13.00
N THR A 178 -11.04 6.87 14.20
CA THR A 178 -10.41 7.29 15.46
C THR A 178 -9.06 6.61 15.65
N ASP A 179 -9.01 5.30 15.46
CA ASP A 179 -7.77 4.50 15.51
C ASP A 179 -6.81 4.86 14.39
N MET A 180 -7.34 5.11 13.18
CA MET A 180 -6.54 5.57 12.05
C MET A 180 -5.85 6.90 12.36
N ILE A 181 -6.57 7.89 12.90
CA ILE A 181 -6.03 9.21 13.27
C ILE A 181 -4.94 9.04 14.33
N ARG A 182 -5.18 8.23 15.37
CA ARG A 182 -4.19 7.95 16.42
C ARG A 182 -2.92 7.37 15.82
N THR A 183 -3.02 6.31 15.01
CA THR A 183 -1.88 5.66 14.37
C THR A 183 -1.06 6.63 13.51
N ILE A 184 -1.73 7.53 12.80
CA ILE A 184 -1.09 8.57 11.99
C ILE A 184 -0.32 9.56 12.87
N LEU A 185 -0.96 10.09 13.92
CA LEU A 185 -0.36 11.11 14.79
C LEU A 185 0.75 10.57 15.69
N ASP A 186 0.71 9.31 16.05
CA ASP A 186 1.76 8.64 16.84
C ASP A 186 3.11 8.58 16.12
N LYS A 187 3.11 8.61 14.78
CA LYS A 187 4.30 8.37 13.96
C LYS A 187 4.70 9.54 13.10
N ILE A 188 3.77 10.44 12.76
CA ILE A 188 3.98 11.51 11.80
C ILE A 188 3.66 12.85 12.45
N SER A 189 4.58 13.82 12.31
CA SER A 189 4.36 15.22 12.67
C SER A 189 4.02 16.03 11.42
N PHE A 190 2.86 16.63 11.40
CA PHE A 190 2.41 17.47 10.30
C PHE A 190 2.58 18.96 10.62
N ARG A 191 3.00 19.71 9.60
CA ARG A 191 3.01 21.17 9.68
C ARG A 191 1.61 21.76 9.66
N HIS A 192 0.73 21.16 8.85
CA HIS A 192 -0.68 21.53 8.74
C HIS A 192 -1.53 20.26 8.60
N VAL A 193 -2.70 20.27 9.22
CA VAL A 193 -3.73 19.24 9.10
C VAL A 193 -5.02 19.89 8.67
N ILE A 194 -5.51 19.53 7.49
CA ILE A 194 -6.80 19.95 6.95
C ILE A 194 -7.67 18.72 6.85
N VAL A 195 -8.89 18.84 7.35
CA VAL A 195 -9.85 17.75 7.38
C VAL A 195 -11.04 18.12 6.53
N THR A 196 -11.45 17.21 5.66
CA THR A 196 -12.61 17.42 4.79
C THR A 196 -13.59 16.26 4.89
N GLN A 197 -14.71 16.35 4.21
CA GLN A 197 -15.73 15.32 4.19
C GLN A 197 -15.94 14.79 2.77
N VAL A 198 -16.01 13.45 2.62
CA VAL A 198 -16.25 12.75 1.34
C VAL A 198 -17.31 11.67 1.54
N GLY A 199 -17.88 11.15 0.47
CA GLY A 199 -18.61 9.89 0.54
C GLY A 199 -20.12 9.96 0.70
N GLY A 200 -20.80 10.99 0.25
CA GLY A 200 -22.26 10.99 0.16
C GLY A 200 -22.98 10.65 1.48
N TYR A 201 -23.72 9.53 1.51
CA TYR A 201 -24.48 9.09 2.69
C TYR A 201 -23.60 8.51 3.82
N ARG A 202 -22.36 8.10 3.52
CA ARG A 202 -21.40 7.58 4.52
C ARG A 202 -20.39 8.64 4.98
N LYS A 203 -20.64 9.91 4.70
CA LYS A 203 -19.71 10.97 5.07
C LYS A 203 -19.60 11.13 6.59
N VAL A 204 -18.40 11.32 7.09
CA VAL A 204 -18.15 11.84 8.42
C VAL A 204 -17.97 13.36 8.30
N PRO A 205 -18.67 14.18 9.12
CA PRO A 205 -18.54 15.64 9.09
C PRO A 205 -17.10 16.09 9.34
N ALA A 206 -16.62 17.08 8.59
CA ALA A 206 -15.25 17.58 8.71
C ALA A 206 -14.94 18.11 10.13
N GLU A 207 -15.90 18.80 10.75
CA GLU A 207 -15.78 19.30 12.13
C GLU A 207 -15.55 18.16 13.12
N HIS A 208 -16.32 17.07 13.00
CA HIS A 208 -16.19 15.93 13.90
C HIS A 208 -14.80 15.26 13.77
N LEU A 209 -14.32 15.06 12.55
CA LEU A 209 -12.95 14.53 12.34
C LEU A 209 -11.89 15.49 12.88
N ALA A 210 -12.07 16.80 12.71
CA ALA A 210 -11.13 17.80 13.25
C ALA A 210 -11.10 17.83 14.77
N GLU A 211 -12.24 17.60 15.44
CA GLU A 211 -12.32 17.45 16.90
C GLU A 211 -11.49 16.24 17.37
N ILE A 212 -11.63 15.09 16.71
CA ILE A 212 -10.85 13.89 17.02
C ILE A 212 -9.34 14.14 16.85
N PHE A 213 -8.92 14.82 15.78
CA PHE A 213 -7.51 15.22 15.61
C PHE A 213 -7.02 16.08 16.78
N LYS A 214 -7.84 17.04 17.26
CA LYS A 214 -7.49 17.92 18.39
C LYS A 214 -7.40 17.15 19.70
N GLU A 215 -8.34 16.26 19.97
CA GLU A 215 -8.36 15.38 21.16
C GLU A 215 -7.13 14.47 21.21
N GLN A 216 -6.64 14.07 20.04
CA GLN A 216 -5.46 13.21 19.90
C GLN A 216 -4.13 13.98 19.75
N GLY A 217 -4.11 15.25 20.10
CA GLY A 217 -2.88 16.03 20.23
C GLY A 217 -2.50 16.87 19.01
N CYS A 218 -3.40 17.07 18.05
CA CYS A 218 -3.21 17.98 16.93
C CYS A 218 -4.17 19.21 17.00
N PRO A 219 -3.91 20.19 17.89
CA PRO A 219 -4.82 21.32 18.14
C PRO A 219 -4.99 22.23 16.90
N SER A 220 -4.07 22.16 15.94
CA SER A 220 -4.08 22.97 14.71
C SER A 220 -4.89 22.35 13.57
N ALA A 221 -5.59 21.22 13.80
CA ALA A 221 -6.44 20.61 12.78
C ALA A 221 -7.61 21.53 12.40
N GLU A 222 -7.77 21.78 11.10
CA GLU A 222 -8.77 22.68 10.56
C GLU A 222 -9.79 21.93 9.72
N ALA A 223 -11.08 22.16 10.00
CA ALA A 223 -12.16 21.61 9.19
C ALA A 223 -12.44 22.48 7.94
N CYS A 224 -12.67 21.82 6.82
CA CYS A 224 -13.09 22.46 5.58
C CYS A 224 -14.03 21.52 4.83
N GLU A 225 -15.36 21.76 4.89
CA GLU A 225 -16.36 20.85 4.31
C GLU A 225 -16.27 20.70 2.79
N ASN A 226 -15.92 21.77 2.10
CA ASN A 226 -15.81 21.76 0.65
C ASN A 226 -14.46 21.16 0.24
N VAL A 227 -14.52 20.01 -0.45
CA VAL A 227 -13.33 19.24 -0.86
C VAL A 227 -12.39 20.04 -1.75
N GLU A 228 -12.92 20.82 -2.70
CA GLU A 228 -12.11 21.62 -3.63
C GLU A 228 -11.37 22.73 -2.88
N MET A 229 -12.05 23.39 -1.94
CA MET A 229 -11.45 24.42 -1.10
C MET A 229 -10.41 23.82 -0.15
N ALA A 230 -10.70 22.65 0.46
CA ALA A 230 -9.77 21.94 1.31
C ALA A 230 -8.48 21.54 0.55
N PHE A 231 -8.64 21.01 -0.65
CA PHE A 231 -7.51 20.65 -1.51
C PHE A 231 -6.69 21.89 -1.91
N LYS A 232 -7.33 22.98 -2.28
CA LYS A 232 -6.67 24.24 -2.64
C LYS A 232 -5.87 24.79 -1.46
N LYS A 233 -6.47 24.79 -0.26
CA LYS A 233 -5.80 25.18 0.98
C LYS A 233 -4.59 24.31 1.28
N ALA A 234 -4.72 22.97 1.11
CA ALA A 234 -3.61 22.05 1.31
C ALA A 234 -2.47 22.33 0.32
N LEU A 235 -2.76 22.63 -0.95
CA LEU A 235 -1.76 23.01 -1.94
C LEU A 235 -1.02 24.29 -1.57
N GLU A 236 -1.73 25.31 -1.07
CA GLU A 236 -1.13 26.58 -0.62
C GLU A 236 -0.20 26.37 0.59
N GLN A 237 -0.53 25.41 1.46
CA GLN A 237 0.20 25.11 2.69
C GLN A 237 1.28 24.03 2.54
N LYS A 238 1.37 23.34 1.41
CA LYS A 238 2.38 22.27 1.25
C LYS A 238 3.83 22.78 1.23
N GLY A 239 4.05 24.06 0.98
CA GLY A 239 5.38 24.62 0.75
C GLY A 239 5.94 24.32 -0.65
N GLU A 240 7.17 24.74 -0.91
CA GLU A 240 7.90 24.47 -2.15
C GLU A 240 8.46 23.06 -2.18
#